data_258b3f24f83bdb3d2e9d2ca5d9632d4e
#
_entry.id   258b3f24f83bdb3d2e9d2ca5d9632d4e
#
_cell.length_a   1.000
_cell.length_b   1.000
_cell.length_c   1.000
_cell.angle_alpha   90.00
_cell.angle_beta   90.00
_cell.angle_gamma   90.00
#
_symmetry.space_group_name_H-M   'P 1'
#
loop_
_entity.id
_entity.type
_entity.pdbx_description
1 polymer ?
#
loop_
_entity_poly.entity_id
_entity_poly.type
_entity_poly.pdbx_seq_one_letter_code
_entity_poly.pdbx_strand_id
1 'polypeptide(L)'
;AWSQMPAEMPVFGTIASRFNDDGVTAAYQQLLSLMQSRGLRTFEQHLEKVTCRIPSEKTVVVPADRQRYLAEISAGMRGYHQQVEVQANLAREQQQLAATKRMLIDSGADTPATIDTLIAARKQAMDVRASKLLESWPDQVKAYSGDEKVDVLPNGKEIVTKLNTISLSGNKISRVSLPRYDDNGELVKWLMRENLPGEFPYTAGVFPFKREGEDPARMFAGEGDAFKTNRRFKALSEHSEAKRLSTAFDSVTLYGWDPDERPDIYGKVGNAGVSICTLDDMKALYDGFDLCNPTTSVSMTINGPAPTILAMFLNTAIDQQQDKFVLEHKRQPDEAEYQALRSNTLKHVRGTVQADILKEDQGQNTCIFSTEFSLRMMGDMQQYFIDQQIRNFYSVSISGYHIAEAGANPISQLAFTLSNGFTFVEAYLARGMRIDDFAPNLSFFFSNGMDPEYTV
;
A
#
# COMPACT_ATOMS: atom_id res chain seq x y z
N ALA A 1 53.37 -9.69 -1.45
CA ALA A 1 52.06 -10.07 -2.03
C ALA A 1 52.17 -11.29 -2.95
N TRP A 2 53.24 -11.44 -3.69
CA TRP A 2 53.37 -12.53 -4.66
C TRP A 2 53.84 -13.88 -4.07
N SER A 3 54.14 -13.94 -2.78
CA SER A 3 54.60 -15.15 -2.07
C SER A 3 53.48 -15.85 -1.28
N GLN A 4 52.27 -15.35 -1.28
CA GLN A 4 51.15 -15.98 -0.57
C GLN A 4 50.39 -16.90 -1.50
N MET A 5 49.89 -18.00 -0.93
CA MET A 5 49.01 -18.92 -1.68
C MET A 5 47.67 -18.24 -2.02
N PRO A 6 47.06 -18.53 -3.15
CA PRO A 6 45.77 -17.91 -3.54
C PRO A 6 44.68 -18.11 -2.48
N ALA A 7 44.69 -19.21 -1.76
CA ALA A 7 43.74 -19.49 -0.68
C ALA A 7 43.93 -18.62 0.57
N GLU A 8 45.11 -17.98 0.73
CA GLU A 8 45.41 -17.09 1.85
C GLU A 8 45.15 -15.61 1.53
N MET A 9 44.99 -15.29 0.24
CA MET A 9 44.71 -13.93 -0.19
C MET A 9 43.33 -13.45 0.33
N PRO A 10 43.20 -12.17 0.76
CA PRO A 10 41.95 -11.62 1.29
C PRO A 10 40.97 -11.31 0.17
N VAL A 11 40.56 -12.30 -0.60
CA VAL A 11 39.58 -12.21 -1.68
C VAL A 11 38.27 -12.78 -1.21
N PHE A 12 37.18 -12.02 -1.33
CA PHE A 12 35.85 -12.39 -0.91
C PHE A 12 34.90 -12.29 -2.09
N GLY A 13 34.10 -13.34 -2.29
CA GLY A 13 32.93 -13.27 -3.17
C GLY A 13 31.80 -12.53 -2.44
N THR A 14 31.15 -11.60 -3.10
CA THR A 14 30.02 -10.85 -2.57
C THR A 14 28.90 -10.82 -3.58
N ILE A 15 27.63 -10.86 -3.11
CA ILE A 15 26.46 -10.76 -3.97
C ILE A 15 25.66 -9.53 -3.53
N ALA A 16 25.86 -8.40 -4.24
CA ALA A 16 25.22 -7.13 -3.92
C ALA A 16 23.69 -7.17 -4.00
N SER A 17 23.11 -8.10 -4.76
CA SER A 17 21.65 -8.29 -4.87
C SER A 17 21.07 -9.14 -3.73
N ARG A 18 21.90 -9.65 -2.82
CA ARG A 18 21.46 -10.42 -1.65
C ARG A 18 21.43 -9.54 -0.42
N PHE A 19 20.26 -9.43 0.18
CA PHE A 19 20.13 -8.83 1.50
C PHE A 19 20.86 -9.71 2.54
N ASN A 20 21.64 -9.07 3.43
CA ASN A 20 22.42 -9.73 4.48
C ASN A 20 23.39 -10.81 3.96
N ASP A 21 24.10 -10.50 2.87
CA ASP A 21 25.10 -11.40 2.28
C ASP A 21 26.28 -11.61 3.23
N ASP A 22 26.54 -12.85 3.59
CA ASP A 22 27.64 -13.21 4.51
C ASP A 22 29.03 -13.03 3.89
N GLY A 23 29.13 -13.02 2.55
CA GLY A 23 30.35 -12.64 1.84
C GLY A 23 30.70 -11.16 2.05
N VAL A 24 29.69 -10.27 2.02
CA VAL A 24 29.86 -8.84 2.34
C VAL A 24 30.27 -8.68 3.81
N THR A 25 29.63 -9.40 4.73
CA THR A 25 29.97 -9.38 6.18
C THR A 25 31.39 -9.86 6.42
N ALA A 26 31.83 -10.92 5.75
CA ALA A 26 33.19 -11.45 5.86
C ALA A 26 34.23 -10.44 5.35
N ALA A 27 33.96 -9.81 4.19
CA ALA A 27 34.83 -8.76 3.62
C ALA A 27 34.93 -7.56 4.58
N TYR A 28 33.82 -7.12 5.17
CA TYR A 28 33.78 -6.05 6.15
C TYR A 28 34.60 -6.39 7.40
N GLN A 29 34.44 -7.59 7.98
CA GLN A 29 35.18 -8.04 9.15
C GLN A 29 36.68 -8.15 8.90
N GLN A 30 37.08 -8.59 7.71
CA GLN A 30 38.48 -8.59 7.31
C GLN A 30 39.05 -7.17 7.16
N LEU A 31 38.30 -6.25 6.57
CA LEU A 31 38.68 -4.85 6.46
C LEU A 31 38.89 -4.22 7.84
N LEU A 32 37.97 -4.43 8.78
CA LEU A 32 38.11 -3.95 10.15
C LEU A 32 39.38 -4.45 10.80
N SER A 33 39.66 -5.74 10.65
CA SER A 33 40.90 -6.36 11.20
C SER A 33 42.15 -5.71 10.63
N LEU A 34 42.18 -5.45 9.33
CA LEU A 34 43.30 -4.74 8.66
C LEU A 34 43.46 -3.31 9.14
N MET A 35 42.35 -2.59 9.32
CA MET A 35 42.36 -1.22 9.82
C MET A 35 42.90 -1.16 11.26
N GLN A 36 42.46 -2.09 12.11
CA GLN A 36 42.94 -2.20 13.50
C GLN A 36 44.44 -2.49 13.54
N SER A 37 44.93 -3.40 12.68
CA SER A 37 46.36 -3.74 12.62
C SER A 37 47.24 -2.58 12.16
N ARG A 38 46.65 -1.55 11.52
CA ARG A 38 47.29 -0.31 11.10
C ARG A 38 47.09 0.85 12.07
N GLY A 39 46.59 0.57 13.27
CA GLY A 39 46.42 1.57 14.33
C GLY A 39 45.19 2.45 14.20
N LEU A 40 44.25 2.13 13.30
CA LEU A 40 42.98 2.85 13.23
C LEU A 40 42.06 2.38 14.35
N ARG A 41 41.44 3.33 15.06
CA ARG A 41 40.37 3.03 16.02
C ARG A 41 39.13 2.57 15.26
N THR A 42 38.65 1.37 15.56
CA THR A 42 37.40 0.83 15.03
C THR A 42 36.40 0.66 16.18
N PHE A 43 35.14 0.75 15.87
CA PHE A 43 34.06 0.47 16.81
C PHE A 43 33.98 -1.04 17.10
N GLU A 44 33.54 -1.40 18.27
CA GLU A 44 33.22 -2.78 18.61
C GLU A 44 32.04 -3.24 17.71
N GLN A 45 32.24 -4.37 17.03
CA GLN A 45 31.19 -4.92 16.18
C GLN A 45 30.41 -6.00 16.93
N HIS A 46 29.10 -6.03 16.72
CA HIS A 46 28.20 -7.02 17.30
C HIS A 46 27.71 -8.05 16.26
N LEU A 47 28.22 -7.99 15.02
CA LEU A 47 27.90 -8.97 14.00
C LEU A 47 28.52 -10.32 14.33
N GLU A 48 27.78 -11.40 14.10
CA GLU A 48 28.32 -12.76 14.21
C GLU A 48 29.56 -12.92 13.33
N LYS A 49 30.57 -13.62 13.84
CA LYS A 49 31.81 -13.86 13.10
C LYS A 49 31.54 -14.80 11.92
N VAL A 50 31.76 -14.29 10.72
CA VAL A 50 31.62 -15.05 9.48
C VAL A 50 32.99 -15.55 9.03
N THR A 51 33.08 -16.83 8.72
CA THR A 51 34.32 -17.47 8.28
C THR A 51 34.32 -17.85 6.81
N CYS A 52 33.18 -17.68 6.10
CA CYS A 52 33.09 -17.98 4.68
C CYS A 52 33.83 -16.91 3.84
N ARG A 53 34.35 -17.31 2.67
CA ARG A 53 34.94 -16.43 1.68
C ARG A 53 34.04 -16.25 0.44
N ILE A 54 33.03 -17.04 0.33
CA ILE A 54 31.99 -17.04 -0.70
C ILE A 54 30.65 -17.02 0.01
N PRO A 55 29.65 -16.33 -0.55
CA PRO A 55 28.31 -16.31 0.04
C PRO A 55 27.79 -17.73 0.32
N SER A 56 27.29 -17.94 1.51
CA SER A 56 26.59 -19.18 1.87
C SER A 56 25.13 -19.13 1.41
N GLU A 57 24.43 -20.25 1.53
CA GLU A 57 22.98 -20.31 1.27
C GLU A 57 22.15 -19.86 2.48
N LYS A 58 22.66 -18.94 3.32
CA LYS A 58 21.89 -18.41 4.46
C LYS A 58 20.58 -17.81 3.98
N THR A 59 19.56 -17.95 4.80
CA THR A 59 18.20 -17.52 4.54
C THR A 59 18.15 -16.03 4.15
N VAL A 60 17.81 -15.77 2.93
CA VAL A 60 17.54 -14.43 2.42
C VAL A 60 16.07 -14.08 2.68
N VAL A 61 15.76 -12.82 2.91
CA VAL A 61 14.37 -12.37 3.11
C VAL A 61 13.52 -12.72 1.89
N VAL A 62 14.06 -12.49 0.68
CA VAL A 62 13.41 -12.87 -0.58
C VAL A 62 14.08 -14.13 -1.14
N PRO A 63 13.37 -15.26 -1.26
CA PRO A 63 13.90 -16.50 -1.83
C PRO A 63 14.52 -16.29 -3.21
N ALA A 64 15.56 -17.07 -3.55
CA ALA A 64 16.32 -16.90 -4.79
C ALA A 64 15.46 -17.08 -6.05
N ASP A 65 14.47 -17.94 -6.00
CA ASP A 65 13.50 -18.19 -7.08
C ASP A 65 12.48 -17.03 -7.24
N ARG A 66 12.38 -16.12 -6.27
CA ARG A 66 11.45 -15.00 -6.26
C ARG A 66 12.10 -13.61 -6.35
N GLN A 67 13.40 -13.54 -6.58
CA GLN A 67 14.13 -12.26 -6.67
C GLN A 67 13.75 -11.41 -7.89
N ARG A 68 12.99 -11.98 -8.84
CA ARG A 68 12.65 -11.34 -10.11
C ARG A 68 11.18 -10.94 -10.23
N TYR A 69 10.50 -10.66 -9.12
CA TYR A 69 9.08 -10.28 -9.10
C TYR A 69 8.71 -9.21 -10.12
N LEU A 70 9.46 -8.11 -10.18
CA LEU A 70 9.14 -7.03 -11.11
C LEU A 70 9.29 -7.45 -12.57
N ALA A 71 10.29 -8.27 -12.89
CA ALA A 71 10.47 -8.80 -14.23
C ALA A 71 9.33 -9.76 -14.61
N GLU A 72 8.89 -10.61 -13.69
CA GLU A 72 7.78 -11.55 -13.90
C GLU A 72 6.46 -10.81 -14.08
N ILE A 73 6.18 -9.79 -13.27
CA ILE A 73 5.00 -8.92 -13.43
C ILE A 73 5.02 -8.25 -14.79
N SER A 74 6.15 -7.66 -15.19
CA SER A 74 6.31 -7.01 -16.49
C SER A 74 6.10 -7.98 -17.67
N ALA A 75 6.65 -9.20 -17.58
CA ALA A 75 6.46 -10.24 -18.60
C ALA A 75 4.99 -10.70 -18.64
N GLY A 76 4.36 -10.90 -17.49
CA GLY A 76 2.95 -11.25 -17.37
C GLY A 76 2.04 -10.19 -18.01
N MET A 77 2.27 -8.90 -17.70
CA MET A 77 1.49 -7.79 -18.25
C MET A 77 1.66 -7.66 -19.76
N ARG A 78 2.88 -7.80 -20.28
CA ARG A 78 3.12 -7.78 -21.74
C ARG A 78 2.41 -8.95 -22.42
N GLY A 79 2.48 -10.17 -21.86
CA GLY A 79 1.77 -11.33 -22.34
C GLY A 79 0.25 -11.12 -22.35
N TYR A 80 -0.28 -10.57 -21.28
CA TYR A 80 -1.70 -10.23 -21.18
C TYR A 80 -2.13 -9.21 -22.26
N HIS A 81 -1.37 -8.14 -22.47
CA HIS A 81 -1.68 -7.17 -23.52
C HIS A 81 -1.62 -7.77 -24.93
N GLN A 82 -0.68 -8.65 -25.20
CA GLN A 82 -0.62 -9.39 -26.47
C GLN A 82 -1.86 -10.27 -26.65
N GLN A 83 -2.29 -10.97 -25.59
CA GLN A 83 -3.51 -11.78 -25.63
C GLN A 83 -4.75 -10.91 -25.88
N VAL A 84 -4.84 -9.73 -25.27
CA VAL A 84 -5.95 -8.79 -25.53
C VAL A 84 -6.05 -8.44 -27.02
N GLU A 85 -4.93 -8.15 -27.68
CA GLU A 85 -4.92 -7.86 -29.13
C GLU A 85 -5.42 -9.07 -29.96
N VAL A 86 -5.00 -10.28 -29.58
CA VAL A 86 -5.48 -11.50 -30.25
C VAL A 86 -7.00 -11.65 -30.07
N GLN A 87 -7.51 -11.49 -28.85
CA GLN A 87 -8.94 -11.60 -28.56
C GLN A 87 -9.76 -10.50 -29.30
N ALA A 88 -9.25 -9.28 -29.32
CA ALA A 88 -9.87 -8.17 -30.03
C ALA A 88 -9.99 -8.45 -31.55
N ASN A 89 -8.93 -8.98 -32.15
CA ASN A 89 -8.96 -9.36 -33.58
C ASN A 89 -9.96 -10.46 -33.84
N LEU A 90 -10.03 -11.48 -33.00
CA LEU A 90 -11.02 -12.59 -33.16
C LEU A 90 -12.45 -12.05 -33.05
N ALA A 91 -12.73 -11.14 -32.10
CA ALA A 91 -14.04 -10.52 -31.94
C ALA A 91 -14.43 -9.66 -33.16
N ARG A 92 -13.49 -8.89 -33.69
CA ARG A 92 -13.66 -8.08 -34.91
C ARG A 92 -13.93 -8.92 -36.13
N GLU A 93 -13.13 -9.97 -36.37
CA GLU A 93 -13.31 -10.88 -37.48
C GLU A 93 -14.66 -11.61 -37.42
N GLN A 94 -15.07 -12.05 -36.22
CA GLN A 94 -16.39 -12.67 -36.04
C GLN A 94 -17.53 -11.70 -36.39
N GLN A 95 -17.45 -10.44 -35.96
CA GLN A 95 -18.41 -9.38 -36.27
C GLN A 95 -18.46 -9.11 -37.79
N GLN A 96 -17.30 -9.01 -38.43
CA GLN A 96 -17.19 -8.76 -39.87
C GLN A 96 -17.79 -9.91 -40.69
N LEU A 97 -17.51 -11.17 -40.34
CA LEU A 97 -18.09 -12.35 -40.97
C LEU A 97 -19.60 -12.39 -40.78
N ALA A 98 -20.11 -12.09 -39.59
CA ALA A 98 -21.54 -12.01 -39.33
C ALA A 98 -22.23 -10.89 -40.13
N ALA A 99 -21.59 -9.72 -40.24
CA ALA A 99 -22.07 -8.62 -41.09
C ALA A 99 -22.07 -8.98 -42.56
N THR A 100 -21.01 -9.63 -43.06
CA THR A 100 -20.92 -10.11 -44.45
C THR A 100 -22.02 -11.11 -44.74
N LYS A 101 -22.24 -12.09 -43.85
CA LYS A 101 -23.35 -13.05 -43.97
C LYS A 101 -24.70 -12.35 -44.10
N ARG A 102 -24.96 -11.37 -43.24
CA ARG A 102 -26.21 -10.59 -43.27
C ARG A 102 -26.39 -9.85 -44.61
N MET A 103 -25.33 -9.14 -45.07
CA MET A 103 -25.37 -8.41 -46.35
C MET A 103 -25.64 -9.33 -47.55
N LEU A 104 -25.08 -10.56 -47.56
CA LEU A 104 -25.36 -11.56 -48.60
C LEU A 104 -26.84 -12.00 -48.55
N ILE A 105 -27.37 -12.29 -47.38
CA ILE A 105 -28.77 -12.66 -47.20
C ILE A 105 -29.69 -11.51 -47.66
N ASP A 106 -29.41 -10.28 -47.25
CA ASP A 106 -30.23 -9.10 -47.60
C ASP A 106 -30.21 -8.79 -49.11
N SER A 107 -29.12 -9.11 -49.78
CA SER A 107 -28.98 -8.97 -51.23
C SER A 107 -29.58 -10.15 -52.06
N GLY A 108 -30.07 -11.21 -51.41
CA GLY A 108 -30.56 -12.42 -52.08
C GLY A 108 -29.47 -13.28 -52.70
N ALA A 109 -28.20 -13.04 -52.33
CA ALA A 109 -27.07 -13.83 -52.81
C ALA A 109 -26.89 -15.12 -52.00
N ASP A 110 -26.30 -16.15 -52.63
CA ASP A 110 -25.97 -17.40 -51.96
C ASP A 110 -24.98 -17.14 -50.81
N THR A 111 -25.30 -17.70 -49.66
CA THR A 111 -24.41 -17.63 -48.49
C THR A 111 -23.56 -18.88 -48.38
N PRO A 112 -22.25 -18.83 -48.66
CA PRO A 112 -21.39 -20.00 -48.55
C PRO A 112 -21.38 -20.59 -47.15
N ALA A 113 -21.53 -21.89 -46.97
CA ALA A 113 -21.49 -22.58 -45.68
C ALA A 113 -20.15 -22.40 -44.94
N THR A 114 -19.10 -22.06 -45.69
CA THR A 114 -17.78 -21.70 -45.13
C THR A 114 -17.83 -20.50 -44.22
N ILE A 115 -18.75 -19.54 -44.42
CA ILE A 115 -18.89 -18.37 -43.55
C ILE A 115 -19.31 -18.82 -42.13
N ASP A 116 -20.28 -19.72 -42.03
CA ASP A 116 -20.70 -20.24 -40.72
C ASP A 116 -19.60 -21.04 -40.03
N THR A 117 -18.85 -21.81 -40.79
CA THR A 117 -17.68 -22.54 -40.27
C THR A 117 -16.63 -21.57 -39.72
N LEU A 118 -16.35 -20.47 -40.44
CA LEU A 118 -15.40 -19.44 -40.00
C LEU A 118 -15.89 -18.71 -38.76
N ILE A 119 -17.19 -18.32 -38.69
CA ILE A 119 -17.77 -17.68 -37.50
C ILE A 119 -17.64 -18.61 -36.29
N ALA A 120 -18.00 -19.90 -36.45
CA ALA A 120 -17.87 -20.87 -35.36
C ALA A 120 -16.42 -21.04 -34.90
N ALA A 121 -15.48 -21.10 -35.84
CA ALA A 121 -14.06 -21.22 -35.55
C ALA A 121 -13.54 -20.01 -34.77
N ARG A 122 -13.94 -18.79 -35.14
CA ARG A 122 -13.58 -17.56 -34.41
C ARG A 122 -14.18 -17.55 -33.01
N LYS A 123 -15.44 -17.93 -32.86
CA LYS A 123 -16.10 -18.04 -31.54
C LYS A 123 -15.40 -19.08 -30.65
N GLN A 124 -15.01 -20.21 -31.21
CA GLN A 124 -14.29 -21.24 -30.46
C GLN A 124 -12.88 -20.83 -30.03
N ALA A 125 -12.20 -20.02 -30.86
CA ALA A 125 -10.86 -19.50 -30.55
C ALA A 125 -10.87 -18.34 -29.53
N MET A 126 -12.00 -17.68 -29.31
CA MET A 126 -12.13 -16.66 -28.31
C MET A 126 -12.06 -17.25 -26.90
N ASP A 127 -11.39 -16.50 -26.01
CA ASP A 127 -11.39 -16.78 -24.57
C ASP A 127 -12.81 -16.68 -24.00
N VAL A 128 -13.13 -17.61 -23.09
CA VAL A 128 -14.45 -17.66 -22.42
C VAL A 128 -14.78 -16.35 -21.73
N ARG A 129 -13.77 -15.69 -21.14
CA ARG A 129 -13.94 -14.40 -20.47
C ARG A 129 -14.25 -13.29 -21.47
N ALA A 130 -13.50 -13.19 -22.57
CA ALA A 130 -13.75 -12.20 -23.62
C ALA A 130 -15.16 -12.34 -24.22
N SER A 131 -15.59 -13.58 -24.47
CA SER A 131 -16.95 -13.85 -24.95
C SER A 131 -18.02 -13.40 -23.96
N LYS A 132 -17.87 -13.72 -22.66
CA LYS A 132 -18.81 -13.32 -21.60
C LYS A 132 -18.86 -11.80 -21.43
N LEU A 133 -17.73 -11.12 -21.52
CA LEU A 133 -17.68 -9.64 -21.43
C LEU A 133 -18.49 -9.01 -22.56
N LEU A 134 -18.35 -9.48 -23.79
CA LEU A 134 -19.15 -9.01 -24.93
C LEU A 134 -20.64 -9.33 -24.78
N GLU A 135 -20.97 -10.55 -24.36
CA GLU A 135 -22.36 -10.98 -24.16
C GLU A 135 -23.06 -10.17 -23.07
N SER A 136 -22.37 -9.80 -22.00
CA SER A 136 -22.92 -8.99 -20.89
C SER A 136 -22.96 -7.49 -21.15
N TRP A 137 -22.28 -7.01 -22.20
CA TRP A 137 -22.13 -5.56 -22.43
C TRP A 137 -23.45 -4.78 -22.54
N PRO A 138 -24.50 -5.25 -23.25
CA PRO A 138 -25.78 -4.53 -23.31
C PRO A 138 -26.42 -4.35 -21.92
N ASP A 139 -26.31 -5.34 -21.04
CA ASP A 139 -26.83 -5.25 -19.67
C ASP A 139 -26.01 -4.28 -18.82
N GLN A 140 -24.69 -4.24 -19.00
CA GLN A 140 -23.82 -3.27 -18.34
C GLN A 140 -24.16 -1.84 -18.80
N VAL A 141 -24.32 -1.61 -20.08
CA VAL A 141 -24.75 -0.28 -20.60
C VAL A 141 -26.06 0.14 -19.95
N LYS A 142 -27.03 -0.76 -19.85
CA LYS A 142 -28.31 -0.49 -19.20
C LYS A 142 -28.14 -0.16 -17.71
N ALA A 143 -27.32 -0.92 -16.99
CA ALA A 143 -27.07 -0.73 -15.57
C ALA A 143 -26.43 0.64 -15.25
N TYR A 144 -25.58 1.15 -16.15
CA TYR A 144 -24.89 2.44 -15.98
C TYR A 144 -25.58 3.64 -16.66
N SER A 145 -26.68 3.42 -17.37
CA SER A 145 -27.43 4.50 -18.06
C SER A 145 -28.39 5.28 -17.15
N GLY A 146 -28.68 4.75 -15.95
CA GLY A 146 -29.56 5.38 -14.97
C GLY A 146 -28.89 6.46 -14.13
N ASP A 147 -29.62 6.94 -13.13
CA ASP A 147 -29.11 7.89 -12.15
C ASP A 147 -28.44 7.19 -10.96
N GLU A 148 -28.85 5.97 -10.69
CA GLU A 148 -28.38 5.15 -9.57
C GLU A 148 -28.17 3.72 -10.02
N LYS A 149 -27.18 3.07 -9.41
CA LYS A 149 -26.91 1.63 -9.51
C LYS A 149 -27.09 1.00 -8.14
N VAL A 150 -27.82 -0.09 -8.07
CA VAL A 150 -28.05 -0.84 -6.83
C VAL A 150 -27.26 -2.14 -6.92
N ASP A 151 -26.30 -2.32 -6.02
CA ASP A 151 -25.54 -3.55 -5.87
C ASP A 151 -25.98 -4.26 -4.57
N VAL A 152 -26.34 -5.55 -4.68
CA VAL A 152 -26.75 -6.36 -3.53
C VAL A 152 -25.57 -7.20 -3.06
N LEU A 153 -25.11 -6.96 -1.83
CA LEU A 153 -24.02 -7.73 -1.22
C LEU A 153 -24.49 -9.16 -0.85
N PRO A 154 -23.54 -10.12 -0.68
CA PRO A 154 -23.87 -11.50 -0.28
C PRO A 154 -24.67 -11.62 1.04
N ASN A 155 -24.59 -10.61 1.89
CA ASN A 155 -25.33 -10.52 3.16
C ASN A 155 -26.74 -9.91 3.00
N GLY A 156 -27.20 -9.64 1.76
CA GLY A 156 -28.48 -9.03 1.44
C GLY A 156 -28.54 -7.50 1.60
N LYS A 157 -27.44 -6.86 1.96
CA LYS A 157 -27.39 -5.39 2.07
C LYS A 157 -27.32 -4.77 0.69
N GLU A 158 -28.19 -3.82 0.40
CA GLU A 158 -28.16 -3.02 -0.82
C GLU A 158 -27.23 -1.83 -0.67
N ILE A 159 -26.42 -1.61 -1.70
CA ILE A 159 -25.59 -0.40 -1.86
C ILE A 159 -26.12 0.36 -3.04
N VAL A 160 -26.68 1.54 -2.80
CA VAL A 160 -27.14 2.44 -3.83
C VAL A 160 -26.01 3.41 -4.14
N THR A 161 -25.58 3.44 -5.41
CA THR A 161 -24.51 4.32 -5.90
C THR A 161 -25.08 5.30 -6.92
N LYS A 162 -24.93 6.60 -6.67
CA LYS A 162 -25.26 7.62 -7.66
C LYS A 162 -24.27 7.59 -8.81
N LEU A 163 -24.78 7.57 -10.02
CA LEU A 163 -23.99 7.50 -11.26
C LEU A 163 -23.70 8.87 -11.88
N ASN A 164 -24.25 9.93 -11.31
CA ASN A 164 -24.11 11.29 -11.83
C ASN A 164 -23.77 12.29 -10.72
N THR A 165 -23.10 13.37 -11.11
CA THR A 165 -22.90 14.58 -10.30
C THR A 165 -23.45 15.80 -11.05
N ILE A 166 -23.90 16.79 -10.30
CA ILE A 166 -24.35 18.06 -10.89
C ILE A 166 -23.21 19.07 -10.77
N SER A 167 -22.80 19.64 -11.89
CA SER A 167 -21.79 20.70 -11.92
C SER A 167 -22.32 22.02 -11.34
N LEU A 168 -21.43 22.95 -11.04
CA LEU A 168 -21.82 24.32 -10.60
C LEU A 168 -22.69 25.04 -11.60
N SER A 169 -22.61 24.71 -12.89
CA SER A 169 -23.45 25.23 -13.96
C SER A 169 -24.77 24.48 -14.12
N GLY A 170 -25.07 23.50 -13.26
CA GLY A 170 -26.31 22.71 -13.33
C GLY A 170 -26.28 21.56 -14.34
N ASN A 171 -25.16 21.31 -15.00
CA ASN A 171 -25.04 20.19 -15.94
C ASN A 171 -24.85 18.88 -15.22
N LYS A 172 -25.52 17.83 -15.72
CA LYS A 172 -25.38 16.45 -15.26
C LYS A 172 -24.13 15.85 -15.87
N ILE A 173 -23.20 15.42 -15.02
CA ILE A 173 -21.95 14.78 -15.41
C ILE A 173 -21.98 13.33 -14.93
N SER A 174 -21.83 12.38 -15.86
CA SER A 174 -21.74 10.95 -15.52
C SER A 174 -20.42 10.65 -14.80
N ARG A 175 -20.50 9.89 -13.73
CA ARG A 175 -19.31 9.43 -12.96
C ARG A 175 -18.54 8.33 -13.68
N VAL A 176 -19.20 7.62 -14.60
CA VAL A 176 -18.59 6.60 -15.46
C VAL A 176 -18.96 6.96 -16.90
N SER A 177 -17.94 7.11 -17.75
CA SER A 177 -18.12 7.32 -19.19
C SER A 177 -17.96 5.98 -19.89
N LEU A 178 -19.05 5.45 -20.44
CA LEU A 178 -19.01 4.21 -21.21
C LEU A 178 -18.54 4.49 -22.63
N PRO A 179 -17.72 3.61 -23.22
CA PRO A 179 -17.33 3.73 -24.62
C PRO A 179 -18.54 3.53 -25.54
N ARG A 180 -18.50 4.17 -26.69
CA ARG A 180 -19.51 4.06 -27.75
C ARG A 180 -18.90 3.42 -28.99
N TYR A 181 -18.29 2.25 -28.81
CA TYR A 181 -17.67 1.52 -29.91
C TYR A 181 -18.68 0.64 -30.64
N ASP A 182 -18.70 0.75 -31.97
CA ASP A 182 -19.44 -0.18 -32.83
C ASP A 182 -18.63 -1.43 -33.17
N ASP A 183 -17.32 -1.36 -33.03
CA ASP A 183 -16.36 -2.44 -33.26
C ASP A 183 -16.20 -3.31 -32.00
N ASN A 184 -16.56 -4.60 -32.11
CA ASN A 184 -16.40 -5.54 -31.01
C ASN A 184 -14.93 -5.72 -30.58
N GLY A 185 -13.98 -5.54 -31.49
CA GLY A 185 -12.56 -5.60 -31.16
C GLY A 185 -12.13 -4.45 -30.25
N GLU A 186 -12.54 -3.23 -30.56
CA GLU A 186 -12.25 -2.08 -29.69
C GLU A 186 -12.98 -2.20 -28.35
N LEU A 187 -14.19 -2.75 -28.35
CA LEU A 187 -14.92 -3.00 -27.12
C LEU A 187 -14.22 -4.05 -26.24
N VAL A 188 -13.71 -5.14 -26.82
CA VAL A 188 -12.92 -6.16 -26.09
C VAL A 188 -11.64 -5.55 -25.52
N LYS A 189 -10.94 -4.71 -26.30
CA LYS A 189 -9.74 -4.01 -25.80
C LYS A 189 -10.07 -3.18 -24.57
N TRP A 190 -11.13 -2.40 -24.63
CA TRP A 190 -11.55 -1.56 -23.50
C TRP A 190 -11.95 -2.42 -22.29
N LEU A 191 -12.79 -3.45 -22.49
CA LEU A 191 -13.24 -4.34 -21.42
C LEU A 191 -12.10 -5.12 -20.76
N MET A 192 -11.03 -5.44 -21.51
CA MET A 192 -9.90 -6.20 -20.99
C MET A 192 -8.75 -5.33 -20.50
N ARG A 193 -8.73 -4.02 -20.77
CA ARG A 193 -7.66 -3.10 -20.34
C ARG A 193 -8.11 -2.08 -19.31
N GLU A 194 -9.33 -1.58 -19.41
CA GLU A 194 -9.87 -0.52 -18.56
C GLU A 194 -11.05 -1.01 -17.73
N ASN A 195 -12.10 -1.50 -18.38
CA ASN A 195 -13.33 -2.06 -17.81
C ASN A 195 -14.13 -1.07 -16.94
N LEU A 196 -15.13 -1.59 -16.25
CA LEU A 196 -16.02 -0.86 -15.35
C LEU A 196 -15.46 -0.82 -13.93
N PRO A 197 -15.83 0.19 -13.12
CA PRO A 197 -15.43 0.26 -11.73
C PRO A 197 -15.76 -1.01 -10.95
N GLY A 198 -14.74 -1.63 -10.32
CA GLY A 198 -14.87 -2.88 -9.58
C GLY A 198 -14.69 -4.14 -10.41
N GLU A 199 -14.60 -4.03 -11.74
CA GLU A 199 -14.36 -5.16 -12.64
C GLU A 199 -12.89 -5.18 -13.09
N PHE A 200 -12.27 -6.37 -13.14
CA PHE A 200 -10.88 -6.47 -13.60
C PHE A 200 -10.75 -6.03 -15.05
N PRO A 201 -9.72 -5.23 -15.44
CA PRO A 201 -8.57 -4.78 -14.64
C PRO A 201 -8.77 -3.46 -13.90
N TYR A 202 -9.93 -2.84 -13.95
CA TYR A 202 -10.17 -1.59 -13.25
C TYR A 202 -10.07 -1.78 -11.73
N THR A 203 -9.08 -1.19 -11.13
CA THR A 203 -8.85 -1.27 -9.68
C THR A 203 -9.19 0.04 -9.01
N ALA A 204 -10.39 0.13 -8.46
CA ALA A 204 -10.84 1.28 -7.65
C ALA A 204 -10.65 1.06 -6.14
N GLY A 205 -9.72 0.18 -5.75
CA GLY A 205 -9.55 -0.23 -4.36
C GLY A 205 -10.70 -1.14 -3.89
N VAL A 206 -10.99 -1.12 -2.59
CA VAL A 206 -12.04 -1.98 -2.00
C VAL A 206 -13.44 -1.53 -2.43
N PHE A 207 -13.61 -0.25 -2.76
CA PHE A 207 -14.89 0.31 -3.18
C PHE A 207 -14.77 0.94 -4.57
N PRO A 208 -15.61 0.53 -5.54
CA PRO A 208 -15.60 1.07 -6.91
C PRO A 208 -15.84 2.58 -6.98
N PHE A 209 -16.57 3.12 -6.03
CA PHE A 209 -16.92 4.54 -5.96
C PHE A 209 -16.56 5.13 -4.60
N LYS A 210 -16.12 6.38 -4.60
CA LYS A 210 -15.95 7.15 -3.36
C LYS A 210 -17.28 7.32 -2.65
N ARG A 211 -17.25 7.32 -1.31
CA ARG A 211 -18.40 7.70 -0.50
C ARG A 211 -18.80 9.12 -0.79
N GLU A 212 -20.10 9.39 -0.80
CA GLU A 212 -20.59 10.75 -0.92
C GLU A 212 -20.32 11.54 0.37
N GLY A 213 -20.02 12.83 0.24
CA GLY A 213 -19.74 13.70 1.39
C GLY A 213 -18.34 13.53 2.02
N GLU A 214 -17.49 12.66 1.48
CA GLU A 214 -16.11 12.54 1.96
C GLU A 214 -15.20 13.52 1.21
N ASP A 215 -14.85 14.63 1.87
CA ASP A 215 -13.78 15.50 1.40
C ASP A 215 -12.45 14.71 1.44
N PRO A 216 -11.70 14.64 0.34
CA PRO A 216 -10.38 14.01 0.32
C PRO A 216 -9.33 14.78 1.13
N ALA A 217 -9.64 15.97 1.63
CA ALA A 217 -8.71 16.79 2.38
C ALA A 217 -8.22 16.09 3.66
N ARG A 218 -6.90 16.16 3.88
CA ARG A 218 -6.23 15.64 5.06
C ARG A 218 -5.63 16.82 5.84
N MET A 219 -5.94 16.87 7.14
CA MET A 219 -5.45 17.90 8.05
C MET A 219 -4.05 17.51 8.52
N PHE A 220 -3.03 18.09 7.91
CA PHE A 220 -1.64 17.84 8.29
C PHE A 220 -1.17 18.88 9.32
N ALA A 221 -0.69 18.41 10.47
CA ALA A 221 -0.12 19.26 11.49
C ALA A 221 0.92 18.51 12.33
N GLY A 222 1.83 19.29 12.92
CA GLY A 222 2.83 18.85 13.87
C GLY A 222 3.72 20.03 14.24
N GLU A 223 3.51 20.60 15.42
CA GLU A 223 4.29 21.71 15.93
C GLU A 223 4.22 21.80 17.46
N GLY A 224 5.35 22.07 18.10
CA GLY A 224 5.43 22.30 19.53
C GLY A 224 5.02 21.08 20.35
N ASP A 225 4.21 21.33 21.37
CA ASP A 225 3.64 20.30 22.22
C ASP A 225 2.31 19.72 21.68
N ALA A 226 1.81 18.70 22.35
CA ALA A 226 0.56 18.04 22.01
C ALA A 226 -0.64 19.00 22.01
N PHE A 227 -0.71 19.93 22.96
CA PHE A 227 -1.80 20.90 23.11
C PHE A 227 -1.85 21.89 21.95
N LYS A 228 -0.68 22.37 21.51
CA LYS A 228 -0.58 23.29 20.37
C LYS A 228 -1.03 22.62 19.08
N THR A 229 -0.55 21.41 18.83
CA THR A 229 -0.94 20.62 17.64
C THR A 229 -2.42 20.24 17.68
N ASN A 230 -2.97 19.86 18.84
CA ASN A 230 -4.40 19.59 19.01
C ASN A 230 -5.27 20.80 18.61
N ARG A 231 -4.94 22.00 19.12
CA ARG A 231 -5.65 23.24 18.74
C ARG A 231 -5.61 23.45 17.23
N ARG A 232 -4.48 23.16 16.58
CA ARG A 232 -4.37 23.29 15.14
C ARG A 232 -5.23 22.25 14.41
N PHE A 233 -5.25 21.01 14.85
CA PHE A 233 -6.16 20.01 14.31
C PHE A 233 -7.63 20.41 14.45
N LYS A 234 -8.03 20.92 15.61
CA LYS A 234 -9.41 21.41 15.83
C LYS A 234 -9.76 22.53 14.86
N ALA A 235 -8.88 23.54 14.69
CA ALA A 235 -9.10 24.63 13.75
C ALA A 235 -9.16 24.17 12.29
N LEU A 236 -8.25 23.28 11.86
CA LEU A 236 -8.22 22.77 10.48
C LEU A 236 -9.42 21.87 10.14
N SER A 237 -10.00 21.20 11.13
CA SER A 237 -11.09 20.26 10.93
C SER A 237 -12.46 20.80 11.32
N GLU A 238 -12.56 22.06 11.74
CA GLU A 238 -13.79 22.66 12.26
C GLU A 238 -15.00 22.47 11.32
N HIS A 239 -14.80 22.74 10.04
CA HIS A 239 -15.85 22.68 9.03
C HIS A 239 -15.89 21.36 8.25
N SER A 240 -15.08 20.37 8.62
CA SER A 240 -15.02 19.08 7.92
C SER A 240 -15.86 18.04 8.65
N GLU A 241 -16.70 17.33 7.94
CA GLU A 241 -17.48 16.22 8.48
C GLU A 241 -16.56 15.03 8.82
N ALA A 242 -15.62 14.70 7.93
CA ALA A 242 -14.61 13.68 8.15
C ALA A 242 -13.34 14.26 8.77
N LYS A 243 -12.87 13.69 9.88
CA LYS A 243 -11.66 14.09 10.61
C LYS A 243 -10.48 13.20 10.17
N ARG A 244 -9.75 13.65 9.15
CA ARG A 244 -8.58 12.92 8.61
C ARG A 244 -7.30 13.62 9.05
N LEU A 245 -6.79 13.21 10.21
CA LEU A 245 -5.64 13.85 10.86
C LEU A 245 -4.34 13.19 10.41
N SER A 246 -3.35 13.99 10.01
CA SER A 246 -2.02 13.51 9.67
C SER A 246 -1.00 14.20 10.56
N THR A 247 -0.34 13.43 11.40
CA THR A 247 0.57 13.93 12.42
C THR A 247 2.02 13.83 11.96
N ALA A 248 2.72 14.98 11.97
CA ALA A 248 4.16 15.02 11.85
C ALA A 248 4.78 15.07 13.26
N PHE A 249 5.72 14.19 13.54
CA PHE A 249 6.49 14.15 14.78
C PHE A 249 7.82 14.87 14.60
N ASP A 250 8.31 15.49 15.67
CA ASP A 250 9.60 16.17 15.67
C ASP A 250 10.78 15.18 15.64
N SER A 251 11.98 15.69 15.41
CA SER A 251 13.18 14.84 15.34
C SER A 251 13.45 14.09 16.65
N VAL A 252 13.09 14.67 17.80
CA VAL A 252 13.29 14.03 19.10
C VAL A 252 12.43 12.78 19.22
N THR A 253 11.15 12.89 18.87
CA THR A 253 10.22 11.74 18.81
C THR A 253 10.64 10.72 17.73
N LEU A 254 11.07 11.19 16.56
CA LEU A 254 11.52 10.31 15.45
C LEU A 254 12.73 9.45 15.82
N TYR A 255 13.63 9.98 16.68
CA TYR A 255 14.78 9.22 17.19
C TYR A 255 14.50 8.46 18.49
N GLY A 256 13.25 8.49 18.99
CA GLY A 256 12.86 7.79 20.22
C GLY A 256 13.48 8.37 21.47
N TRP A 257 13.79 9.66 21.48
CA TRP A 257 14.32 10.38 22.63
C TRP A 257 13.23 11.16 23.36
N ASP A 258 13.49 11.41 24.63
CA ASP A 258 12.69 12.35 25.42
C ASP A 258 13.20 13.79 25.21
N PRO A 259 12.32 14.79 25.35
CA PRO A 259 12.73 16.19 25.37
C PRO A 259 13.74 16.45 26.49
N ASP A 260 14.79 17.22 26.19
CA ASP A 260 15.84 17.56 27.13
C ASP A 260 16.48 18.90 26.72
N GLU A 261 17.17 19.55 27.65
CA GLU A 261 17.93 20.78 27.41
C GLU A 261 19.32 20.54 26.80
N ARG A 262 19.64 19.30 26.44
CA ARG A 262 20.91 18.95 25.80
C ARG A 262 21.09 19.73 24.49
N PRO A 263 22.31 20.21 24.18
CA PRO A 263 22.57 21.03 22.99
C PRO A 263 22.21 20.35 21.65
N ASP A 264 22.27 19.03 21.61
CA ASP A 264 21.99 18.25 20.39
C ASP A 264 20.49 18.11 20.09
N ILE A 265 19.60 18.30 21.07
CA ILE A 265 18.15 18.17 20.92
C ILE A 265 17.36 19.41 21.26
N TYR A 266 17.93 20.36 22.06
CA TYR A 266 17.23 21.54 22.58
C TYR A 266 16.47 22.33 21.49
N GLY A 267 17.12 22.65 20.38
CA GLY A 267 16.50 23.40 19.28
C GLY A 267 15.62 22.59 18.36
N LYS A 268 15.44 21.29 18.64
CA LYS A 268 14.67 20.36 17.79
C LYS A 268 13.34 19.97 18.40
N VAL A 269 13.15 20.20 19.71
CA VAL A 269 11.91 19.88 20.43
C VAL A 269 10.75 20.70 19.88
N GLY A 270 9.72 20.04 19.35
CA GLY A 270 8.55 20.66 18.78
C GLY A 270 8.81 21.45 17.48
N ASN A 271 9.99 21.32 16.87
CA ASN A 271 10.34 21.96 15.60
C ASN A 271 10.11 20.98 14.44
N ALA A 272 9.41 21.44 13.40
CA ALA A 272 9.01 20.64 12.21
C ALA A 272 8.18 19.37 12.55
N GLY A 273 7.54 19.33 13.72
CA GLY A 273 6.71 18.24 14.17
C GLY A 273 6.31 18.43 15.63
N VAL A 274 5.38 17.61 16.11
CA VAL A 274 4.95 17.59 17.51
C VAL A 274 5.87 16.67 18.32
N SER A 275 6.26 17.12 19.52
CA SER A 275 7.01 16.32 20.50
C SER A 275 6.03 15.48 21.32
N ILE A 276 6.17 14.16 21.26
CA ILE A 276 5.36 13.17 21.99
C ILE A 276 6.31 12.19 22.68
N CYS A 277 6.28 12.13 24.00
CA CYS A 277 7.13 11.22 24.78
C CYS A 277 6.36 10.37 25.78
N THR A 278 5.12 10.74 26.09
CA THR A 278 4.26 10.01 27.04
C THR A 278 2.89 9.67 26.46
N LEU A 279 2.20 8.73 27.12
CA LEU A 279 0.81 8.42 26.78
C LEU A 279 -0.10 9.64 27.00
N ASP A 280 0.17 10.46 28.01
CA ASP A 280 -0.61 11.67 28.29
C ASP A 280 -0.46 12.72 27.19
N ASP A 281 0.72 12.84 26.59
CA ASP A 281 0.92 13.68 25.40
C ASP A 281 0.05 13.16 24.22
N MET A 282 0.00 11.86 24.02
CA MET A 282 -0.81 11.26 22.96
C MET A 282 -2.31 11.49 23.21
N LYS A 283 -2.77 11.38 24.47
CA LYS A 283 -4.14 11.71 24.86
C LYS A 283 -4.46 13.19 24.61
N ALA A 284 -3.56 14.07 24.98
CA ALA A 284 -3.71 15.51 24.76
C ALA A 284 -3.72 15.86 23.25
N LEU A 285 -2.91 15.17 22.44
CA LEU A 285 -2.83 15.37 21.00
C LEU A 285 -4.18 15.12 20.30
N TYR A 286 -4.89 14.06 20.69
CA TYR A 286 -6.17 13.67 20.08
C TYR A 286 -7.39 13.97 20.96
N ASP A 287 -7.23 14.80 21.99
CA ASP A 287 -8.35 15.23 22.82
C ASP A 287 -9.46 15.89 21.99
N GLY A 288 -10.69 15.46 22.24
CA GLY A 288 -11.88 15.94 21.52
C GLY A 288 -12.13 15.30 20.16
N PHE A 289 -11.28 14.37 19.71
CA PHE A 289 -11.52 13.54 18.53
C PHE A 289 -11.89 12.12 18.96
N ASP A 290 -13.03 11.62 18.51
CA ASP A 290 -13.39 10.22 18.73
C ASP A 290 -12.63 9.31 17.75
N LEU A 291 -11.62 8.60 18.25
CA LEU A 291 -10.75 7.74 17.44
C LEU A 291 -11.45 6.48 16.92
N CYS A 292 -12.62 6.12 17.46
CA CYS A 292 -13.45 5.01 16.97
C CYS A 292 -14.58 5.46 16.02
N ASN A 293 -14.72 6.76 15.79
CA ASN A 293 -15.75 7.25 14.87
C ASN A 293 -15.39 6.82 13.43
N PRO A 294 -16.34 6.26 12.65
CA PRO A 294 -16.09 5.83 11.28
C PRO A 294 -15.58 6.92 10.32
N THR A 295 -15.83 8.19 10.63
CA THR A 295 -15.35 9.34 9.85
C THR A 295 -14.01 9.90 10.34
N THR A 296 -13.47 9.38 11.46
CA THR A 296 -12.16 9.76 11.98
C THR A 296 -11.09 8.78 11.53
N SER A 297 -9.97 9.27 11.02
CA SER A 297 -8.78 8.49 10.73
C SER A 297 -7.52 9.27 11.03
N VAL A 298 -6.49 8.59 11.54
CA VAL A 298 -5.21 9.20 11.93
C VAL A 298 -4.08 8.57 11.14
N SER A 299 -3.24 9.41 10.52
CA SER A 299 -1.96 8.96 9.95
C SER A 299 -0.81 9.49 10.78
N MET A 300 0.14 8.62 11.11
CA MET A 300 1.29 8.92 11.94
C MET A 300 2.57 8.73 11.14
N THR A 301 3.29 9.83 10.89
CA THR A 301 4.55 9.84 10.14
C THR A 301 5.69 9.50 11.09
N ILE A 302 5.87 8.23 11.39
CA ILE A 302 6.86 7.69 12.33
C ILE A 302 7.38 6.35 11.83
N ASN A 303 8.66 6.06 12.00
CA ASN A 303 9.29 4.84 11.51
C ASN A 303 9.98 4.04 12.63
N GLY A 304 11.21 4.35 13.02
CA GLY A 304 11.92 3.58 14.03
C GLY A 304 11.14 3.33 15.32
N PRO A 305 10.64 4.35 16.01
CA PRO A 305 9.83 4.19 17.23
C PRO A 305 8.35 3.94 16.96
N ALA A 306 7.96 3.57 15.73
CA ALA A 306 6.56 3.32 15.35
C ALA A 306 5.78 2.40 16.31
N PRO A 307 6.32 1.28 16.82
CA PRO A 307 5.59 0.42 17.75
C PRO A 307 5.20 1.15 19.05
N THR A 308 6.08 1.99 19.58
CA THR A 308 5.80 2.75 20.80
C THR A 308 4.70 3.79 20.56
N ILE A 309 4.81 4.56 19.51
CA ILE A 309 3.79 5.57 19.13
C ILE A 309 2.45 4.91 18.81
N LEU A 310 2.47 3.78 18.11
CA LEU A 310 1.26 3.01 17.84
C LEU A 310 0.62 2.48 19.13
N ALA A 311 1.42 1.96 20.07
CA ALA A 311 0.93 1.51 21.37
C ALA A 311 0.27 2.66 22.16
N MET A 312 0.89 3.84 22.19
CA MET A 312 0.30 5.03 22.79
C MET A 312 -1.01 5.43 22.13
N PHE A 313 -1.08 5.40 20.79
CA PHE A 313 -2.29 5.70 20.05
C PHE A 313 -3.42 4.73 20.35
N LEU A 314 -3.15 3.41 20.31
CA LEU A 314 -4.15 2.39 20.59
C LEU A 314 -4.65 2.46 22.04
N ASN A 315 -3.77 2.69 23.01
CA ASN A 315 -4.16 2.89 24.41
C ASN A 315 -4.98 4.18 24.57
N THR A 316 -4.63 5.26 23.89
CA THR A 316 -5.44 6.49 23.89
C THR A 316 -6.87 6.21 23.41
N ALA A 317 -7.02 5.44 22.31
CA ALA A 317 -8.34 5.08 21.80
C ALA A 317 -9.13 4.20 22.78
N ILE A 318 -8.46 3.24 23.44
CA ILE A 318 -9.08 2.36 24.44
C ILE A 318 -9.55 3.19 25.63
N ASP A 319 -8.71 4.07 26.16
CA ASP A 319 -9.02 4.92 27.31
C ASP A 319 -10.18 5.87 27.00
N GLN A 320 -10.23 6.45 25.78
CA GLN A 320 -11.38 7.25 25.35
C GLN A 320 -12.71 6.47 25.40
N GLN A 321 -12.72 5.21 24.99
CA GLN A 321 -13.91 4.39 25.04
C GLN A 321 -14.26 3.96 26.47
N GLN A 322 -13.24 3.74 27.32
CA GLN A 322 -13.45 3.49 28.75
C GLN A 322 -14.05 4.72 29.44
N ASP A 323 -13.56 5.93 29.17
CA ASP A 323 -14.10 7.17 29.71
C ASP A 323 -15.57 7.37 29.29
N LYS A 324 -15.92 7.07 28.03
CA LYS A 324 -17.32 7.07 27.58
C LYS A 324 -18.17 6.08 28.37
N PHE A 325 -17.67 4.85 28.54
CA PHE A 325 -18.38 3.85 29.36
C PHE A 325 -18.65 4.37 30.77
N VAL A 326 -17.64 4.97 31.41
CA VAL A 326 -17.77 5.53 32.76
C VAL A 326 -18.80 6.69 32.80
N LEU A 327 -18.79 7.54 31.78
CA LEU A 327 -19.77 8.64 31.69
C LEU A 327 -21.21 8.12 31.54
N GLU A 328 -21.42 7.06 30.76
CA GLU A 328 -22.73 6.48 30.50
C GLU A 328 -23.25 5.65 31.69
N HIS A 329 -22.39 4.79 32.25
CA HIS A 329 -22.78 3.83 33.26
C HIS A 329 -22.53 4.30 34.71
N LYS A 330 -21.80 5.41 34.88
CA LYS A 330 -21.41 5.98 36.21
C LYS A 330 -20.61 5.00 37.08
N ARG A 331 -19.91 4.06 36.48
CA ARG A 331 -19.03 3.09 37.14
C ARG A 331 -17.90 2.67 36.20
N GLN A 332 -16.86 2.10 36.75
CA GLN A 332 -15.82 1.46 35.95
C GLN A 332 -16.33 0.16 35.32
N PRO A 333 -15.86 -0.21 34.11
CA PRO A 333 -16.12 -1.52 33.53
C PRO A 333 -15.49 -2.62 34.40
N ASP A 334 -16.15 -3.76 34.49
CA ASP A 334 -15.50 -4.95 35.02
C ASP A 334 -14.52 -5.53 34.00
N GLU A 335 -13.78 -6.59 34.39
CA GLU A 335 -12.74 -7.17 33.52
C GLU A 335 -13.29 -7.68 32.19
N ALA A 336 -14.46 -8.32 32.18
CA ALA A 336 -15.09 -8.84 30.96
C ALA A 336 -15.57 -7.70 30.05
N GLU A 337 -16.17 -6.69 30.62
CA GLU A 337 -16.61 -5.48 29.93
C GLU A 337 -15.41 -4.72 29.36
N TYR A 338 -14.31 -4.60 30.13
CA TYR A 338 -13.08 -3.97 29.66
C TYR A 338 -12.45 -4.71 28.49
N GLN A 339 -12.36 -6.03 28.54
CA GLN A 339 -11.81 -6.83 27.43
C GLN A 339 -12.71 -6.74 26.19
N ALA A 340 -14.03 -6.72 26.34
CA ALA A 340 -14.95 -6.51 25.23
C ALA A 340 -14.81 -5.11 24.62
N LEU A 341 -14.71 -4.07 25.43
CA LEU A 341 -14.48 -2.68 25.03
C LEU A 341 -13.16 -2.55 24.29
N ARG A 342 -12.08 -3.09 24.84
CA ARG A 342 -10.76 -3.11 24.22
C ARG A 342 -10.77 -3.79 22.85
N SER A 343 -11.34 -4.98 22.77
CA SER A 343 -11.45 -5.73 21.51
C SER A 343 -12.28 -4.97 20.48
N ASN A 344 -13.39 -4.36 20.87
CA ASN A 344 -14.23 -3.56 20.00
C ASN A 344 -13.49 -2.30 19.49
N THR A 345 -12.77 -1.61 20.37
CA THR A 345 -11.95 -0.44 20.02
C THR A 345 -10.93 -0.78 18.96
N LEU A 346 -10.14 -1.85 19.15
CA LEU A 346 -9.09 -2.27 18.22
C LEU A 346 -9.64 -2.65 16.84
N LYS A 347 -10.87 -3.15 16.75
CA LYS A 347 -11.55 -3.45 15.48
C LYS A 347 -12.05 -2.20 14.74
N HIS A 348 -12.31 -1.11 15.46
CA HIS A 348 -12.95 0.09 14.89
C HIS A 348 -11.98 1.24 14.63
N VAL A 349 -10.84 1.32 15.32
CA VAL A 349 -9.83 2.36 15.06
C VAL A 349 -9.41 2.36 13.59
N ARG A 350 -9.21 3.57 13.05
CA ARG A 350 -8.85 3.78 11.65
C ARG A 350 -7.63 4.66 11.56
N GLY A 351 -6.67 4.23 10.77
CA GLY A 351 -5.47 5.03 10.60
C GLY A 351 -4.36 4.32 9.85
N THR A 352 -3.20 4.92 9.94
CA THR A 352 -1.97 4.43 9.34
C THR A 352 -0.81 4.81 10.23
N VAL A 353 0.07 3.89 10.51
CA VAL A 353 1.43 4.19 10.95
C VAL A 353 2.36 3.98 9.77
N GLN A 354 3.26 4.94 9.51
CA GLN A 354 4.13 4.84 8.33
C GLN A 354 5.04 3.62 8.43
N ALA A 355 5.83 3.50 9.50
CA ALA A 355 6.60 2.31 9.86
C ALA A 355 7.39 1.67 8.70
N ASP A 356 7.74 2.44 7.68
CA ASP A 356 8.47 1.96 6.50
C ASP A 356 9.98 2.04 6.74
N ILE A 357 10.48 1.02 7.40
CA ILE A 357 11.89 0.91 7.80
C ILE A 357 12.83 0.68 6.62
N LEU A 358 12.34 0.10 5.54
CA LEU A 358 13.15 -0.14 4.34
C LEU A 358 13.42 1.17 3.60
N LYS A 359 12.38 1.99 3.39
CA LYS A 359 12.49 3.32 2.79
C LYS A 359 13.38 4.23 3.64
N GLU A 360 13.30 4.13 4.96
CA GLU A 360 14.09 4.95 5.87
C GLU A 360 15.59 4.70 5.70
N ASP A 361 15.98 3.43 5.57
CA ASP A 361 17.36 3.05 5.25
C ASP A 361 17.79 3.53 3.87
N GLN A 362 16.90 3.48 2.89
CA GLN A 362 17.19 3.83 1.49
C GLN A 362 17.22 5.34 1.21
N GLY A 363 16.34 6.13 1.84
CA GLY A 363 16.08 7.51 1.43
C GLY A 363 16.13 8.57 2.53
N GLN A 364 16.12 8.22 3.81
CA GLN A 364 16.07 9.21 4.90
C GLN A 364 17.26 9.19 5.85
N ASN A 365 17.99 8.09 5.95
CA ASN A 365 19.15 7.95 6.85
C ASN A 365 18.83 8.25 8.33
N THR A 366 17.62 7.97 8.77
CA THR A 366 17.15 8.22 10.16
C THR A 366 16.97 6.92 10.94
N CYS A 367 17.58 5.82 10.47
CA CYS A 367 17.50 4.51 11.10
C CYS A 367 18.13 4.51 12.49
N ILE A 368 17.35 4.11 13.49
CA ILE A 368 17.82 3.92 14.87
C ILE A 368 18.12 2.45 15.18
N PHE A 369 17.68 1.54 14.35
CA PHE A 369 17.87 0.10 14.45
C PHE A 369 18.40 -0.47 13.14
N SER A 370 19.03 -1.66 13.22
CA SER A 370 19.38 -2.39 12.00
C SER A 370 18.13 -2.82 11.24
N THR A 371 18.24 -2.95 9.91
CA THR A 371 17.15 -3.39 9.04
C THR A 371 16.59 -4.75 9.47
N GLU A 372 17.45 -5.69 9.90
CA GLU A 372 17.03 -7.01 10.38
C GLU A 372 16.17 -6.91 11.65
N PHE A 373 16.62 -6.13 12.63
CA PHE A 373 15.85 -5.89 13.86
C PHE A 373 14.53 -5.22 13.56
N SER A 374 14.55 -4.23 12.70
CA SER A 374 13.35 -3.48 12.28
C SER A 374 12.34 -4.38 11.58
N LEU A 375 12.78 -5.30 10.70
CA LEU A 375 11.88 -6.28 10.06
C LEU A 375 11.27 -7.25 11.08
N ARG A 376 12.02 -7.68 12.08
CA ARG A 376 11.49 -8.52 13.17
C ARG A 376 10.42 -7.76 13.95
N MET A 377 10.68 -6.52 14.31
CA MET A 377 9.77 -5.64 15.03
C MET A 377 8.48 -5.38 14.23
N MET A 378 8.60 -5.13 12.91
CA MET A 378 7.44 -5.02 12.02
C MET A 378 6.62 -6.31 11.97
N GLY A 379 7.29 -7.46 11.94
CA GLY A 379 6.63 -8.76 12.00
C GLY A 379 5.86 -8.97 13.30
N ASP A 380 6.41 -8.56 14.45
CA ASP A 380 5.71 -8.65 15.74
C ASP A 380 4.50 -7.72 15.78
N MET A 381 4.63 -6.51 15.26
CA MET A 381 3.53 -5.55 15.13
C MET A 381 2.41 -6.09 14.22
N GLN A 382 2.78 -6.70 13.08
CA GLN A 382 1.80 -7.29 12.16
C GLN A 382 1.10 -8.51 12.79
N GLN A 383 1.82 -9.34 13.53
CA GLN A 383 1.21 -10.46 14.26
C GLN A 383 0.19 -9.97 15.28
N TYR A 384 0.52 -8.90 16.00
CA TYR A 384 -0.42 -8.27 16.93
C TYR A 384 -1.70 -7.78 16.21
N PHE A 385 -1.57 -7.22 15.01
CA PHE A 385 -2.73 -6.78 14.20
C PHE A 385 -3.63 -7.96 13.84
N ILE A 386 -3.04 -9.08 13.45
CA ILE A 386 -3.77 -10.33 13.14
C ILE A 386 -4.49 -10.83 14.38
N ASP A 387 -3.78 -10.99 15.49
CA ASP A 387 -4.30 -11.55 16.74
C ASP A 387 -5.43 -10.71 17.33
N GLN A 388 -5.32 -9.39 17.25
CA GLN A 388 -6.32 -8.44 17.75
C GLN A 388 -7.39 -8.05 16.71
N GLN A 389 -7.32 -8.60 15.50
CA GLN A 389 -8.25 -8.31 14.39
C GLN A 389 -8.34 -6.82 14.03
N ILE A 390 -7.21 -6.12 14.05
CA ILE A 390 -7.10 -4.71 13.66
C ILE A 390 -7.09 -4.63 12.14
N ARG A 391 -8.25 -4.41 11.51
CA ARG A 391 -8.41 -4.46 10.04
C ARG A 391 -8.55 -3.11 9.35
N ASN A 392 -8.93 -2.09 10.08
CA ASN A 392 -9.16 -0.74 9.52
C ASN A 392 -7.94 0.17 9.68
N PHE A 393 -6.78 -0.40 10.00
CA PHE A 393 -5.55 0.31 10.25
C PHE A 393 -4.42 -0.26 9.42
N TYR A 394 -3.65 0.59 8.75
CA TYR A 394 -2.48 0.17 7.98
C TYR A 394 -1.26 0.09 8.90
N SER A 395 -0.66 -1.09 8.98
CA SER A 395 0.51 -1.40 9.82
C SER A 395 1.81 -0.86 9.23
N VAL A 396 1.83 -0.66 7.92
CA VAL A 396 2.92 -0.02 7.20
C VAL A 396 2.37 0.77 6.00
N SER A 397 2.97 1.92 5.73
CA SER A 397 2.76 2.67 4.51
C SER A 397 4.05 2.68 3.71
N ILE A 398 4.13 1.79 2.73
CA ILE A 398 5.32 1.58 1.89
C ILE A 398 5.49 2.81 1.01
N SER A 399 6.59 3.55 1.24
CA SER A 399 6.70 4.94 0.81
C SER A 399 7.66 5.11 -0.35
N GLY A 400 7.11 5.35 -1.54
CA GLY A 400 7.86 5.86 -2.70
C GLY A 400 8.16 7.36 -2.63
N TYR A 401 7.34 8.13 -1.89
CA TYR A 401 7.50 9.58 -1.76
C TYR A 401 8.94 9.98 -1.38
N HIS A 402 9.50 9.40 -0.32
CA HIS A 402 10.83 9.75 0.15
C HIS A 402 11.94 9.31 -0.80
N ILE A 403 11.72 8.24 -1.55
CA ILE A 403 12.63 7.76 -2.60
C ILE A 403 12.65 8.78 -3.75
N ALA A 404 11.50 9.33 -4.13
CA ALA A 404 11.39 10.40 -5.11
C ALA A 404 12.06 11.70 -4.62
N GLU A 405 11.83 12.10 -3.35
CA GLU A 405 12.48 13.26 -2.72
C GLU A 405 14.02 13.11 -2.66
N ALA A 406 14.52 11.88 -2.53
CA ALA A 406 15.95 11.56 -2.62
C ALA A 406 16.51 11.61 -4.06
N GLY A 407 15.67 11.89 -5.06
CA GLY A 407 16.08 12.12 -6.45
C GLY A 407 15.74 10.98 -7.43
N ALA A 408 14.94 9.99 -7.04
CA ALA A 408 14.51 8.95 -7.95
C ALA A 408 13.49 9.49 -8.97
N ASN A 409 13.60 9.06 -10.22
CA ASN A 409 12.59 9.31 -11.24
C ASN A 409 11.33 8.42 -10.99
N PRO A 410 10.19 8.67 -11.66
CA PRO A 410 8.95 7.93 -11.45
C PRO A 410 9.08 6.41 -11.59
N ILE A 411 9.84 5.96 -12.58
CA ILE A 411 10.06 4.52 -12.85
C ILE A 411 10.84 3.90 -11.69
N SER A 412 11.90 4.54 -11.25
CA SER A 412 12.73 4.08 -10.12
C SER A 412 11.94 4.13 -8.81
N GLN A 413 11.15 5.19 -8.59
CA GLN A 413 10.26 5.29 -7.44
C GLN A 413 9.31 4.08 -7.38
N LEU A 414 8.61 3.79 -8.47
CA LEU A 414 7.68 2.68 -8.55
C LEU A 414 8.39 1.35 -8.31
N ALA A 415 9.52 1.11 -8.98
CA ALA A 415 10.28 -0.13 -8.89
C ALA A 415 10.76 -0.40 -7.45
N PHE A 416 11.36 0.59 -6.79
CA PHE A 416 11.85 0.45 -5.42
C PHE A 416 10.70 0.28 -4.42
N THR A 417 9.61 1.01 -4.58
CA THR A 417 8.45 0.93 -3.69
C THR A 417 7.80 -0.45 -3.77
N LEU A 418 7.60 -0.99 -4.98
CA LEU A 418 7.06 -2.33 -5.15
C LEU A 418 8.02 -3.40 -4.62
N SER A 419 9.33 -3.24 -4.82
CA SER A 419 10.33 -4.15 -4.27
C SER A 419 10.31 -4.18 -2.73
N ASN A 420 10.16 -3.01 -2.09
CA ASN A 420 9.98 -2.93 -0.65
C ASN A 420 8.68 -3.63 -0.21
N GLY A 421 7.59 -3.45 -0.95
CA GLY A 421 6.33 -4.15 -0.70
C GLY A 421 6.49 -5.67 -0.72
N PHE A 422 7.15 -6.20 -1.73
CA PHE A 422 7.42 -7.64 -1.82
C PHE A 422 8.34 -8.13 -0.70
N THR A 423 9.30 -7.30 -0.27
CA THR A 423 10.18 -7.64 0.86
C THR A 423 9.39 -7.77 2.16
N PHE A 424 8.45 -6.87 2.45
CA PHE A 424 7.56 -7.00 3.60
C PHE A 424 6.70 -8.27 3.51
N VAL A 425 6.12 -8.54 2.34
CA VAL A 425 5.30 -9.75 2.11
C VAL A 425 6.11 -11.00 2.38
N GLU A 426 7.31 -11.12 1.81
CA GLU A 426 8.18 -12.29 2.01
C GLU A 426 8.63 -12.43 3.47
N ALA A 427 8.95 -11.31 4.14
CA ALA A 427 9.34 -11.33 5.55
C ALA A 427 8.20 -11.86 6.45
N TYR A 428 6.96 -11.51 6.16
CA TYR A 428 5.79 -11.97 6.92
C TYR A 428 5.44 -13.42 6.59
N LEU A 429 5.52 -13.82 5.32
CA LEU A 429 5.34 -15.21 4.90
C LEU A 429 6.39 -16.13 5.54
N ALA A 430 7.66 -15.69 5.62
CA ALA A 430 8.74 -16.45 6.27
C ALA A 430 8.50 -16.66 7.78
N ARG A 431 7.67 -15.83 8.41
CA ARG A 431 7.20 -16.00 9.80
C ARG A 431 5.98 -16.91 9.94
N GLY A 432 5.47 -17.46 8.85
CA GLY A 432 4.29 -18.34 8.81
C GLY A 432 2.94 -17.60 8.81
N MET A 433 2.92 -16.28 8.60
CA MET A 433 1.68 -15.53 8.45
C MET A 433 1.03 -15.84 7.09
N ARG A 434 -0.30 -15.90 7.05
CA ARG A 434 -1.04 -16.06 5.79
C ARG A 434 -1.21 -14.70 5.12
N ILE A 435 -1.03 -14.64 3.81
CA ILE A 435 -1.10 -13.38 3.06
C ILE A 435 -2.46 -12.68 3.23
N ASP A 436 -3.57 -13.41 3.23
CA ASP A 436 -4.91 -12.87 3.36
C ASP A 436 -5.18 -12.23 4.73
N ASP A 437 -4.39 -12.59 5.75
CA ASP A 437 -4.55 -12.06 7.10
C ASP A 437 -3.83 -10.72 7.28
N PHE A 438 -2.77 -10.43 6.51
CA PHE A 438 -1.97 -9.22 6.66
C PHE A 438 -2.00 -8.27 5.46
N ALA A 439 -2.19 -8.75 4.23
CA ALA A 439 -2.14 -7.90 3.05
C ALA A 439 -3.10 -6.70 3.11
N PRO A 440 -4.31 -6.80 3.68
CA PRO A 440 -5.19 -5.65 3.86
C PRO A 440 -4.64 -4.54 4.77
N ASN A 441 -3.64 -4.83 5.60
CA ASN A 441 -2.98 -3.85 6.46
C ASN A 441 -1.78 -3.15 5.79
N LEU A 442 -1.42 -3.54 4.57
CA LEU A 442 -0.36 -2.87 3.80
C LEU A 442 -0.95 -1.74 2.97
N SER A 443 -0.27 -0.61 2.92
CA SER A 443 -0.61 0.50 2.04
C SER A 443 0.60 1.05 1.33
N PHE A 444 0.37 1.81 0.27
CA PHE A 444 1.43 2.46 -0.52
C PHE A 444 1.25 3.97 -0.49
N PHE A 445 2.37 4.68 -0.52
CA PHE A 445 2.41 6.13 -0.54
C PHE A 445 3.41 6.61 -1.60
N PHE A 446 2.90 7.19 -2.68
CA PHE A 446 3.70 7.67 -3.80
C PHE A 446 3.76 9.19 -3.84
N SER A 447 4.84 9.73 -4.39
CA SER A 447 4.90 11.10 -4.87
C SER A 447 4.30 11.17 -6.26
N ASN A 448 3.29 12.00 -6.43
CA ASN A 448 2.69 12.31 -7.73
C ASN A 448 2.95 13.78 -8.07
N GLY A 449 3.47 14.01 -9.27
CA GLY A 449 3.57 15.34 -9.83
C GLY A 449 2.20 15.86 -10.32
N MET A 450 2.15 17.14 -10.66
CA MET A 450 1.00 17.74 -11.36
C MET A 450 1.07 17.55 -12.87
N ASP A 451 2.14 16.95 -13.36
CA ASP A 451 2.33 16.60 -14.76
C ASP A 451 1.52 15.34 -15.10
N PRO A 452 0.66 15.38 -16.14
CA PRO A 452 -0.10 14.22 -16.59
C PRO A 452 0.76 13.01 -16.95
N GLU A 453 1.92 13.22 -17.57
CA GLU A 453 2.85 12.14 -17.93
C GLU A 453 3.42 11.43 -16.68
N TYR A 454 3.54 12.15 -15.57
CA TYR A 454 4.01 11.59 -14.31
C TYR A 454 2.92 10.77 -13.61
N THR A 455 1.67 11.13 -13.84
CA THR A 455 0.53 10.51 -13.14
C THR A 455 0.03 9.25 -13.86
N VAL A 456 0.19 9.19 -15.18
CA VAL A 456 -0.22 8.07 -16.04
C VAL A 456 0.92 7.09 -16.24
#